data_b240abe5a5cf59a1713fe808c0b9c037
#
_entry.id   b240abe5a5cf59a1713fe808c0b9c037
#
_cell.length_a   1.000
_cell.length_b   1.000
_cell.length_c   1.000
_cell.angle_alpha   90.00
_cell.angle_beta   90.00
_cell.angle_gamma   90.00
#
_symmetry.space_group_name_H-M   'P 1'
#
loop_
_entity.id
_entity.type
_entity.pdbx_description
1 polymer ?
#
loop_
_entity_poly.entity_id
_entity_poly.type
_entity_poly.pdbx_seq_one_letter_code
_entity_poly.pdbx_strand_id
1 'polypeptide(L)'
;MGDPAMRTLLLSAAGLAAAFIALPAAAQAQTTAGPSAAPAACCPQHVAPTTLSLSAESNVKQAPDLATVSAGVVTIQRTARAAMEENAKRMTAVFAAIRAAGVAERDMQTSGVTLAAQYDYQPNQRPRITGYQATNTVTIRMRDLNAVGPVLDALVAQGANQINGPTFGLENPDAALDNARTEAMTKAMRRAELYAKAAGLRVSRVVSITESGGYSPPQPIMMMARAAAADGGVPETQVAPGEVTLNASVSVVFELAR
;
A
#
# COMPACT_ATOMS: atom_id res chain seq x y z
N MET A 1 -15.65 -15.13 -48.58
CA MET A 1 -14.59 -15.08 -49.61
C MET A 1 -13.50 -14.21 -48.93
N GLY A 2 -12.32 -14.67 -48.57
CA GLY A 2 -11.62 -15.93 -48.53
C GLY A 2 -10.56 -15.87 -47.45
N ASP A 3 -10.44 -16.91 -46.75
CA ASP A 3 -9.25 -17.39 -46.04
C ASP A 3 -8.13 -17.70 -47.06
N PRO A 4 -6.94 -18.11 -46.71
CA PRO A 4 -6.19 -18.31 -45.49
C PRO A 4 -4.66 -18.09 -45.67
N ALA A 5 -3.86 -18.36 -44.63
CA ALA A 5 -2.59 -19.09 -44.83
C ALA A 5 -1.94 -19.51 -43.48
N MET A 6 -2.24 -20.71 -43.12
CA MET A 6 -1.47 -21.60 -42.24
C MET A 6 -0.14 -21.97 -42.95
N ARG A 7 1.02 -21.75 -42.33
CA ARG A 7 2.31 -22.29 -42.75
C ARG A 7 2.91 -23.16 -41.67
N THR A 8 2.72 -24.45 -41.91
CA THR A 8 3.42 -25.55 -41.26
C THR A 8 4.87 -25.61 -41.74
N LEU A 9 5.84 -25.69 -40.84
CA LEU A 9 7.24 -25.99 -41.11
C LEU A 9 7.57 -27.36 -40.54
N LEU A 10 7.77 -28.32 -41.46
CA LEU A 10 8.28 -29.67 -41.23
C LEU A 10 9.80 -29.61 -40.98
N LEU A 11 10.24 -30.23 -39.88
CA LEU A 11 11.64 -30.55 -39.61
C LEU A 11 11.96 -31.91 -40.23
N SER A 12 12.97 -31.94 -41.12
CA SER A 12 13.57 -33.14 -41.64
C SER A 12 14.64 -33.68 -40.67
N ALA A 13 14.55 -34.97 -40.40
CA ALA A 13 15.57 -35.75 -39.73
C ALA A 13 16.68 -36.15 -40.68
N ALA A 14 17.93 -35.88 -40.34
CA ALA A 14 19.11 -36.44 -41.03
C ALA A 14 19.85 -37.37 -40.03
N GLY A 15 19.88 -38.65 -40.38
CA GLY A 15 20.64 -39.64 -39.65
C GLY A 15 22.14 -39.58 -39.94
N LEU A 16 22.94 -39.85 -38.93
CA LEU A 16 24.36 -40.10 -39.07
C LEU A 16 24.74 -41.49 -38.51
N ALA A 17 25.32 -42.29 -39.38
CA ALA A 17 25.76 -43.63 -39.14
C ALA A 17 26.98 -43.68 -38.20
N ALA A 18 26.95 -44.61 -37.23
CA ALA A 18 28.06 -44.87 -36.34
C ALA A 18 29.05 -45.84 -37.02
N ALA A 19 30.30 -45.41 -37.14
CA ALA A 19 31.42 -46.28 -37.53
C ALA A 19 32.06 -46.88 -36.26
N PHE A 20 32.01 -48.20 -36.14
CA PHE A 20 32.72 -48.97 -35.11
C PHE A 20 34.21 -49.08 -35.52
N ILE A 21 35.09 -48.53 -34.73
CA ILE A 21 36.54 -48.80 -34.78
C ILE A 21 36.91 -49.66 -33.58
N ALA A 22 37.30 -50.93 -33.84
CA ALA A 22 37.83 -51.85 -32.85
C ALA A 22 39.29 -51.54 -32.58
N LEU A 23 39.68 -51.28 -31.33
CA LEU A 23 41.06 -51.19 -30.86
C LEU A 23 41.41 -52.41 -29.95
N PRO A 24 42.63 -52.94 -29.99
CA PRO A 24 43.00 -54.16 -29.31
C PRO A 24 43.22 -53.92 -27.82
N ALA A 25 42.86 -54.95 -27.03
CA ALA A 25 43.04 -55.03 -25.59
C ALA A 25 44.52 -55.11 -25.20
N ALA A 26 45.03 -54.06 -24.55
CA ALA A 26 46.31 -54.13 -23.82
C ALA A 26 45.97 -54.57 -22.38
N ALA A 27 46.46 -55.73 -21.99
CA ALA A 27 46.37 -56.25 -20.63
C ALA A 27 47.25 -55.39 -19.70
N GLN A 28 46.62 -54.61 -18.83
CA GLN A 28 47.30 -53.88 -17.75
C GLN A 28 47.23 -54.73 -16.49
N ALA A 29 48.40 -55.11 -15.95
CA ALA A 29 48.56 -55.78 -14.66
C ALA A 29 48.03 -54.89 -13.52
N GLN A 30 46.96 -55.30 -12.87
CA GLN A 30 46.46 -54.66 -11.67
C GLN A 30 47.32 -54.94 -10.48
N THR A 31 48.14 -53.97 -10.08
CA THR A 31 48.78 -53.96 -8.80
C THR A 31 47.75 -53.71 -7.72
N THR A 32 47.39 -54.71 -6.93
CA THR A 32 46.48 -54.57 -5.77
C THR A 32 47.22 -53.81 -4.67
N ALA A 33 47.08 -52.47 -4.68
CA ALA A 33 47.38 -51.69 -3.49
C ALA A 33 46.17 -51.82 -2.54
N GLY A 34 46.45 -52.39 -1.39
CA GLY A 34 45.47 -52.58 -0.31
C GLY A 34 44.84 -51.23 0.10
N PRO A 35 43.62 -51.26 0.63
CA PRO A 35 42.93 -50.02 1.04
C PRO A 35 43.70 -49.44 2.24
N SER A 36 44.44 -48.35 2.00
CA SER A 36 44.92 -47.50 3.08
C SER A 36 43.69 -46.87 3.72
N ALA A 37 43.32 -47.36 4.91
CA ALA A 37 42.30 -46.75 5.73
C ALA A 37 42.76 -45.35 6.15
N ALA A 38 42.36 -44.35 5.39
CA ALA A 38 42.45 -42.97 5.84
C ALA A 38 41.62 -42.84 7.13
N PRO A 39 42.17 -42.22 8.20
CA PRO A 39 41.38 -41.99 9.40
C PRO A 39 40.13 -41.16 9.01
N ALA A 40 38.97 -41.72 9.31
CA ALA A 40 37.73 -40.99 9.16
C ALA A 40 37.83 -39.70 10.00
N ALA A 41 38.06 -38.59 9.32
CA ALA A 41 37.95 -37.28 9.95
C ALA A 41 36.54 -37.21 10.53
N CYS A 42 36.42 -37.28 11.85
CA CYS A 42 35.19 -36.96 12.57
C CYS A 42 34.83 -35.51 12.24
N CYS A 43 34.06 -35.32 11.18
CA CYS A 43 33.38 -34.05 10.99
C CYS A 43 32.51 -33.84 12.24
N PRO A 44 32.74 -32.76 13.01
CA PRO A 44 31.85 -32.44 14.11
C PRO A 44 30.46 -32.30 13.52
N GLN A 45 29.55 -33.17 13.91
CA GLN A 45 28.15 -33.04 13.52
C GLN A 45 27.69 -31.72 14.09
N HIS A 46 27.57 -30.71 13.23
CA HIS A 46 26.94 -29.44 13.58
C HIS A 46 25.45 -29.75 13.81
N VAL A 47 25.10 -30.03 15.06
CA VAL A 47 23.69 -30.12 15.46
C VAL A 47 23.12 -28.74 15.21
N ALA A 48 22.21 -28.64 14.23
CA ALA A 48 21.55 -27.38 13.94
C ALA A 48 20.87 -26.88 15.22
N PRO A 49 21.05 -25.60 15.56
CA PRO A 49 20.43 -25.06 16.76
C PRO A 49 18.91 -25.13 16.67
N THR A 50 18.29 -25.45 17.80
CA THR A 50 16.82 -25.41 17.86
C THR A 50 16.35 -23.97 17.68
N THR A 51 15.53 -23.72 16.68
CA THR A 51 15.01 -22.39 16.39
C THR A 51 13.51 -22.32 16.60
N LEU A 52 13.03 -21.16 17.04
CA LEU A 52 11.62 -20.84 17.22
C LEU A 52 11.30 -19.59 16.41
N SER A 53 10.39 -19.71 15.45
CA SER A 53 9.89 -18.57 14.66
C SER A 53 8.54 -18.13 15.20
N LEU A 54 8.39 -16.85 15.51
CA LEU A 54 7.16 -16.25 16.03
C LEU A 54 6.85 -14.98 15.28
N SER A 55 5.53 -14.70 15.10
CA SER A 55 5.04 -13.40 14.68
C SER A 55 4.23 -12.79 15.82
N ALA A 56 4.43 -11.50 16.06
CA ALA A 56 3.66 -10.73 17.01
C ALA A 56 3.29 -9.38 16.41
N GLU A 57 2.11 -8.92 16.76
CA GLU A 57 1.59 -7.63 16.31
C GLU A 57 1.11 -6.80 17.49
N SER A 58 1.16 -5.49 17.30
CA SER A 58 0.61 -4.53 18.23
C SER A 58 -0.11 -3.42 17.51
N ASN A 59 -1.17 -2.93 18.15
CA ASN A 59 -2.02 -1.87 17.65
C ASN A 59 -2.03 -0.74 18.69
N VAL A 60 -1.62 0.44 18.24
CA VAL A 60 -1.70 1.66 19.05
C VAL A 60 -2.81 2.55 18.49
N LYS A 61 -3.70 3.02 19.37
CA LYS A 61 -4.75 3.97 19.03
C LYS A 61 -4.33 5.35 19.47
N GLN A 62 -4.53 6.33 18.59
CA GLN A 62 -4.20 7.73 18.87
C GLN A 62 -5.26 8.65 18.27
N ALA A 63 -5.57 9.74 18.95
CA ALA A 63 -6.38 10.80 18.37
C ALA A 63 -5.64 11.42 17.17
N PRO A 64 -6.32 11.63 16.03
CA PRO A 64 -5.71 12.28 14.87
C PRO A 64 -5.36 13.74 15.18
N ASP A 65 -4.32 14.24 14.54
CA ASP A 65 -3.88 15.64 14.56
C ASP A 65 -3.86 16.28 13.18
N LEU A 66 -4.28 15.53 12.15
CA LEU A 66 -4.31 15.97 10.76
C LEU A 66 -5.60 15.50 10.09
N ALA A 67 -6.27 16.42 9.37
CA ALA A 67 -7.31 16.10 8.42
C ALA A 67 -6.85 16.43 7.00
N THR A 68 -7.08 15.53 6.07
CA THR A 68 -6.84 15.74 4.65
C THR A 68 -8.17 15.75 3.92
N VAL A 69 -8.43 16.84 3.20
CA VAL A 69 -9.62 17.03 2.37
C VAL A 69 -9.21 17.23 0.92
N SER A 70 -9.90 16.59 0.00
CA SER A 70 -9.75 16.83 -1.42
C SER A 70 -11.01 17.56 -1.92
N ALA A 71 -10.83 18.78 -2.41
CA ALA A 71 -11.90 19.60 -2.96
C ALA A 71 -11.62 19.92 -4.42
N GLY A 72 -12.67 19.98 -5.24
CA GLY A 72 -12.51 20.23 -6.67
C GLY A 72 -13.69 20.95 -7.29
N VAL A 73 -13.43 21.47 -8.48
CA VAL A 73 -14.41 22.09 -9.34
C VAL A 73 -14.48 21.32 -10.65
N VAL A 74 -15.67 20.90 -10.99
CA VAL A 74 -16.00 20.34 -12.29
C VAL A 74 -16.85 21.36 -13.05
N THR A 75 -16.45 21.66 -14.29
CA THR A 75 -17.19 22.54 -15.20
C THR A 75 -17.41 21.86 -16.54
N ILE A 76 -18.57 22.06 -17.14
CA ILE A 76 -18.90 21.51 -18.46
C ILE A 76 -19.30 22.65 -19.36
N GLN A 77 -18.68 22.79 -20.53
CA GLN A 77 -18.93 23.84 -21.51
C GLN A 77 -18.85 23.25 -22.93
N ARG A 78 -19.36 23.99 -23.90
CA ARG A 78 -19.37 23.57 -25.32
C ARG A 78 -17.98 23.50 -25.92
N THR A 79 -17.03 24.29 -25.44
CA THR A 79 -15.65 24.31 -25.93
C THR A 79 -14.66 24.05 -24.81
N ALA A 80 -13.54 23.44 -25.14
CA ALA A 80 -12.45 23.14 -24.20
C ALA A 80 -11.95 24.41 -23.49
N ARG A 81 -11.78 25.50 -24.25
CA ARG A 81 -11.34 26.80 -23.72
C ARG A 81 -12.31 27.33 -22.68
N ALA A 82 -13.60 27.39 -23.00
CA ALA A 82 -14.61 27.90 -22.06
C ALA A 82 -14.71 27.03 -20.79
N ALA A 83 -14.57 25.70 -20.92
CA ALA A 83 -14.56 24.80 -19.76
C ALA A 83 -13.38 25.11 -18.82
N MET A 84 -12.18 25.29 -19.36
CA MET A 84 -10.98 25.63 -18.59
C MET A 84 -11.03 27.03 -17.97
N GLU A 85 -11.51 28.03 -18.71
CA GLU A 85 -11.63 29.42 -18.20
C GLU A 85 -12.62 29.50 -17.03
N GLU A 86 -13.78 28.88 -17.16
CA GLU A 86 -14.77 28.83 -16.07
C GLU A 86 -14.26 28.04 -14.87
N ASN A 87 -13.56 26.92 -15.12
CA ASN A 87 -12.93 26.13 -14.07
C ASN A 87 -11.88 26.95 -13.28
N ALA A 88 -10.98 27.63 -13.98
CA ALA A 88 -9.95 28.46 -13.38
C ALA A 88 -10.56 29.60 -12.53
N LYS A 89 -11.63 30.24 -13.02
CA LYS A 89 -12.34 31.29 -12.29
C LYS A 89 -12.91 30.76 -10.96
N ARG A 90 -13.61 29.62 -10.98
CA ARG A 90 -14.17 29.01 -9.78
C ARG A 90 -13.09 28.53 -8.82
N MET A 91 -12.05 27.88 -9.33
CA MET A 91 -10.92 27.45 -8.50
C MET A 91 -10.23 28.63 -7.80
N THR A 92 -10.15 29.80 -8.43
CA THR A 92 -9.60 31.02 -7.79
C THR A 92 -10.42 31.39 -6.56
N ALA A 93 -11.76 31.33 -6.63
CA ALA A 93 -12.63 31.59 -5.48
C ALA A 93 -12.48 30.53 -4.38
N VAL A 94 -12.34 29.25 -4.77
CA VAL A 94 -12.08 28.15 -3.84
C VAL A 94 -10.75 28.36 -3.10
N PHE A 95 -9.67 28.70 -3.81
CA PHE A 95 -8.38 29.00 -3.17
C PHE A 95 -8.44 30.21 -2.22
N ALA A 96 -9.20 31.23 -2.61
CA ALA A 96 -9.40 32.41 -1.74
C ALA A 96 -10.14 32.01 -0.45
N ALA A 97 -11.16 31.15 -0.53
CA ALA A 97 -11.87 30.67 0.65
C ALA A 97 -10.97 29.83 1.59
N ILE A 98 -10.14 28.95 1.02
CA ILE A 98 -9.20 28.12 1.80
C ILE A 98 -8.21 29.03 2.58
N ARG A 99 -7.66 30.07 1.94
CA ARG A 99 -6.79 31.05 2.58
C ARG A 99 -7.52 31.85 3.66
N ALA A 100 -8.74 32.29 3.37
CA ALA A 100 -9.56 33.03 4.34
C ALA A 100 -9.89 32.21 5.58
N ALA A 101 -10.00 30.88 5.44
CA ALA A 101 -10.17 29.94 6.53
C ALA A 101 -8.86 29.64 7.31
N GLY A 102 -7.75 30.33 7.01
CA GLY A 102 -6.50 30.23 7.73
C GLY A 102 -5.59 29.06 7.34
N VAL A 103 -5.91 28.34 6.26
CA VAL A 103 -5.05 27.27 5.75
C VAL A 103 -3.81 27.86 5.09
N ALA A 104 -2.63 27.45 5.54
CA ALA A 104 -1.36 27.93 4.98
C ALA A 104 -1.15 27.43 3.54
N GLU A 105 -0.45 28.22 2.74
CA GLU A 105 -0.23 27.91 1.31
C GLU A 105 0.53 26.59 1.11
N ARG A 106 1.47 26.26 2.00
CA ARG A 106 2.19 24.98 2.01
C ARG A 106 1.29 23.75 2.24
N ASP A 107 0.10 23.95 2.80
CA ASP A 107 -0.85 22.90 3.13
C ASP A 107 -1.94 22.74 2.05
N MET A 108 -1.82 23.51 0.95
CA MET A 108 -2.66 23.44 -0.24
C MET A 108 -1.85 22.93 -1.42
N GLN A 109 -2.30 21.85 -2.04
CA GLN A 109 -1.63 21.28 -3.21
C GLN A 109 -2.64 20.97 -4.30
N THR A 110 -2.45 21.50 -5.50
CA THR A 110 -3.22 21.04 -6.66
C THR A 110 -2.83 19.59 -6.96
N SER A 111 -3.80 18.70 -6.87
CA SER A 111 -3.58 17.26 -7.06
C SER A 111 -3.92 16.77 -8.47
N GLY A 112 -4.65 17.56 -9.24
CA GLY A 112 -4.93 17.22 -10.63
C GLY A 112 -5.72 18.27 -11.38
N VAL A 113 -5.39 18.44 -12.66
CA VAL A 113 -6.17 19.22 -13.64
C VAL A 113 -6.39 18.33 -14.84
N THR A 114 -7.65 18.08 -15.19
CA THR A 114 -8.01 17.24 -16.34
C THR A 114 -9.03 17.95 -17.23
N LEU A 115 -8.96 17.70 -18.53
CA LEU A 115 -9.92 18.13 -19.53
C LEU A 115 -10.32 16.92 -20.36
N ALA A 116 -11.59 16.62 -20.46
CA ALA A 116 -12.13 15.50 -21.23
C ALA A 116 -13.29 15.94 -22.11
N ALA A 117 -13.36 15.38 -23.32
CA ALA A 117 -14.52 15.54 -24.17
C ALA A 117 -15.68 14.70 -23.65
N GLN A 118 -16.87 15.28 -23.67
CA GLN A 118 -18.14 14.61 -23.35
C GLN A 118 -18.77 14.11 -24.65
N TYR A 119 -19.15 12.84 -24.67
CA TYR A 119 -19.73 12.20 -25.85
C TYR A 119 -21.19 11.82 -25.58
N ASP A 120 -22.04 12.01 -26.57
CA ASP A 120 -23.36 11.40 -26.66
C ASP A 120 -23.26 10.08 -27.43
N TYR A 121 -23.78 9.02 -26.85
CA TYR A 121 -23.79 7.68 -27.41
C TYR A 121 -25.23 7.27 -27.73
N GLN A 122 -25.64 7.39 -28.98
CA GLN A 122 -26.95 6.94 -29.43
C GLN A 122 -26.83 5.59 -30.17
N PRO A 123 -27.80 4.68 -30.00
CA PRO A 123 -27.81 3.42 -30.76
C PRO A 123 -27.73 3.67 -32.25
N ASN A 124 -26.87 2.94 -32.94
CA ASN A 124 -26.63 3.02 -34.39
C ASN A 124 -26.10 4.36 -34.93
N GLN A 125 -25.58 5.24 -34.07
CA GLN A 125 -24.94 6.48 -34.49
C GLN A 125 -23.48 6.52 -34.01
N ARG A 126 -22.64 7.30 -34.75
CA ARG A 126 -21.27 7.56 -34.27
C ARG A 126 -21.32 8.48 -33.06
N PRO A 127 -20.47 8.28 -32.02
CA PRO A 127 -20.38 9.17 -30.89
C PRO A 127 -20.14 10.60 -31.33
N ARG A 128 -20.92 11.55 -30.75
CA ARG A 128 -20.77 13.01 -31.02
C ARG A 128 -20.28 13.68 -29.75
N ILE A 129 -19.31 14.60 -29.94
CA ILE A 129 -18.87 15.47 -28.84
C ILE A 129 -19.99 16.48 -28.57
N THR A 130 -20.47 16.51 -27.35
CA THR A 130 -21.51 17.43 -26.86
C THR A 130 -20.96 18.60 -26.05
N GLY A 131 -19.76 18.44 -25.52
CA GLY A 131 -19.07 19.43 -24.72
C GLY A 131 -17.72 18.95 -24.20
N TYR A 132 -17.17 19.72 -23.28
CA TYR A 132 -15.92 19.44 -22.63
C TYR A 132 -16.07 19.62 -21.13
N GLN A 133 -15.58 18.68 -20.37
CA GLN A 133 -15.52 18.73 -18.91
C GLN A 133 -14.09 19.06 -18.47
N ALA A 134 -13.95 20.14 -17.69
CA ALA A 134 -12.71 20.45 -17.00
C ALA A 134 -12.88 20.13 -15.49
N THR A 135 -11.93 19.43 -14.93
CA THR A 135 -11.86 19.10 -13.49
C THR A 135 -10.55 19.60 -12.94
N ASN A 136 -10.62 20.31 -11.83
CA ASN A 136 -9.43 20.75 -11.08
C ASN A 136 -9.63 20.41 -9.60
N THR A 137 -8.65 19.77 -8.99
CA THR A 137 -8.72 19.25 -7.63
C THR A 137 -7.55 19.75 -6.82
N VAL A 138 -7.82 20.21 -5.60
CA VAL A 138 -6.85 20.62 -4.59
C VAL A 138 -6.95 19.72 -3.38
N THR A 139 -5.82 19.27 -2.87
CA THR A 139 -5.72 18.58 -1.58
C THR A 139 -5.32 19.59 -0.51
N ILE A 140 -6.03 19.57 0.60
CA ILE A 140 -5.90 20.49 1.73
C ILE A 140 -5.54 19.69 2.96
N ARG A 141 -4.49 20.09 3.66
CA ARG A 141 -4.08 19.51 4.95
C ARG A 141 -4.43 20.48 6.08
N MET A 142 -5.18 20.01 7.06
CA MET A 142 -5.70 20.83 8.16
C MET A 142 -5.30 20.23 9.50
N ARG A 143 -4.63 21.04 10.34
CA ARG A 143 -4.24 20.64 11.71
C ARG A 143 -5.28 21.02 12.75
N ASP A 144 -6.05 22.07 12.47
CA ASP A 144 -7.23 22.38 13.27
C ASP A 144 -8.42 21.56 12.79
N LEU A 145 -8.71 20.49 13.51
CA LEU A 145 -9.80 19.58 13.17
C LEU A 145 -11.18 20.20 13.38
N ASN A 146 -11.30 21.21 14.25
CA ASN A 146 -12.56 21.91 14.48
C ASN A 146 -12.94 22.82 13.30
N ALA A 147 -11.94 23.30 12.55
CA ALA A 147 -12.17 24.13 11.38
C ALA A 147 -12.60 23.33 10.13
N VAL A 148 -12.57 21.99 10.18
CA VAL A 148 -12.86 21.16 8.98
C VAL A 148 -14.27 21.36 8.49
N GLY A 149 -15.29 21.33 9.36
CA GLY A 149 -16.68 21.55 8.99
C GLY A 149 -16.91 22.92 8.33
N PRO A 150 -16.59 24.04 9.02
CA PRO A 150 -16.66 25.38 8.46
C PRO A 150 -15.94 25.56 7.12
N VAL A 151 -14.77 24.94 6.96
CA VAL A 151 -14.03 24.97 5.70
C VAL A 151 -14.77 24.25 4.60
N LEU A 152 -15.33 23.06 4.85
CA LEU A 152 -16.12 22.32 3.87
C LEU A 152 -17.32 23.14 3.38
N ASP A 153 -18.05 23.76 4.30
CA ASP A 153 -19.21 24.62 3.99
C ASP A 153 -18.79 25.84 3.17
N ALA A 154 -17.67 26.48 3.51
CA ALA A 154 -17.12 27.60 2.75
C ALA A 154 -16.71 27.20 1.33
N LEU A 155 -16.11 26.00 1.14
CA LEU A 155 -15.72 25.48 -0.18
C LEU A 155 -16.94 25.28 -1.09
N VAL A 156 -18.02 24.69 -0.55
CA VAL A 156 -19.27 24.49 -1.28
C VAL A 156 -19.88 25.84 -1.67
N ALA A 157 -19.91 26.79 -0.75
CA ALA A 157 -20.42 28.16 -1.00
C ALA A 157 -19.63 28.87 -2.11
N GLN A 158 -18.35 28.60 -2.28
CA GLN A 158 -17.50 29.18 -3.33
C GLN A 158 -17.47 28.37 -4.63
N GLY A 159 -18.32 27.35 -4.75
CA GLY A 159 -18.53 26.62 -6.00
C GLY A 159 -17.70 25.34 -6.17
N ALA A 160 -17.07 24.85 -5.11
CA ALA A 160 -16.57 23.48 -5.09
C ALA A 160 -17.77 22.52 -5.21
N ASN A 161 -17.74 21.63 -6.19
CA ASN A 161 -18.81 20.67 -6.46
C ASN A 161 -18.33 19.22 -6.48
N GLN A 162 -17.08 19.03 -6.11
CA GLN A 162 -16.46 17.72 -5.85
C GLN A 162 -15.68 17.80 -4.54
N ILE A 163 -16.14 17.06 -3.53
CA ILE A 163 -15.47 17.00 -2.22
C ILE A 163 -15.33 15.53 -1.83
N ASN A 164 -14.11 15.15 -1.43
CA ASN A 164 -13.77 13.83 -0.93
C ASN A 164 -13.02 13.98 0.40
N GLY A 165 -13.42 13.19 1.38
CA GLY A 165 -12.89 13.25 2.74
C GLY A 165 -13.90 13.90 3.69
N PRO A 166 -13.48 14.31 4.90
CA PRO A 166 -12.10 14.32 5.40
C PRO A 166 -11.55 12.92 5.69
N THR A 167 -10.25 12.77 5.47
CA THR A 167 -9.50 11.61 5.95
C THR A 167 -8.64 12.06 7.12
N PHE A 168 -8.82 11.44 8.29
CA PHE A 168 -8.06 11.76 9.47
C PHE A 168 -6.80 10.92 9.59
N GLY A 169 -5.74 11.51 10.09
CA GLY A 169 -4.44 10.87 10.24
C GLY A 169 -3.57 11.55 11.27
N LEU A 170 -2.31 11.16 11.28
CA LEU A 170 -1.27 11.79 12.08
C LEU A 170 -0.28 12.50 11.13
N GLU A 171 0.13 13.70 11.51
CA GLU A 171 1.17 14.44 10.78
C GLU A 171 2.52 13.73 10.90
N ASN A 172 2.81 13.20 12.09
CA ASN A 172 4.00 12.40 12.36
C ASN A 172 3.63 11.09 13.07
N PRO A 173 3.47 9.98 12.33
CA PRO A 173 3.09 8.69 12.91
C PRO A 173 4.27 7.95 13.58
N ASP A 174 5.53 8.39 13.40
CA ASP A 174 6.72 7.62 13.74
C ASP A 174 6.78 7.28 15.24
N ALA A 175 6.53 8.25 16.12
CA ALA A 175 6.55 8.02 17.57
C ALA A 175 5.50 7.00 18.03
N ALA A 176 4.32 7.02 17.43
CA ALA A 176 3.26 6.06 17.73
C ALA A 176 3.59 4.67 17.16
N LEU A 177 4.21 4.61 15.97
CA LEU A 177 4.70 3.37 15.39
C LEU A 177 5.83 2.75 16.21
N ASP A 178 6.75 3.55 16.75
CA ASP A 178 7.84 3.06 17.62
C ASP A 178 7.30 2.45 18.91
N ASN A 179 6.24 3.02 19.47
CA ASN A 179 5.54 2.41 20.60
C ASN A 179 4.92 1.06 20.22
N ALA A 180 4.26 0.98 19.05
CA ALA A 180 3.70 -0.26 18.54
C ALA A 180 4.77 -1.32 18.26
N ARG A 181 5.93 -0.93 17.67
CA ARG A 181 7.09 -1.79 17.42
C ARG A 181 7.65 -2.38 18.72
N THR A 182 7.85 -1.51 19.71
CA THR A 182 8.37 -1.92 21.03
C THR A 182 7.42 -2.90 21.72
N GLU A 183 6.11 -2.64 21.67
CA GLU A 183 5.11 -3.53 22.25
C GLU A 183 5.02 -4.87 21.50
N ALA A 184 5.07 -4.87 20.15
CA ALA A 184 5.08 -6.07 19.34
C ALA A 184 6.30 -6.94 19.67
N MET A 185 7.49 -6.34 19.79
CA MET A 185 8.71 -7.05 20.16
C MET A 185 8.62 -7.64 21.58
N THR A 186 8.08 -6.89 22.52
CA THR A 186 7.84 -7.35 23.90
C THR A 186 6.90 -8.56 23.93
N LYS A 187 5.85 -8.55 23.11
CA LYS A 187 4.92 -9.68 22.95
C LYS A 187 5.62 -10.90 22.35
N ALA A 188 6.49 -10.71 21.34
CA ALA A 188 7.27 -11.77 20.73
C ALA A 188 8.20 -12.44 21.76
N MET A 189 8.95 -11.64 22.51
CA MET A 189 9.87 -12.14 23.56
C MET A 189 9.12 -12.94 24.61
N ARG A 190 8.02 -12.41 25.15
CA ARG A 190 7.20 -13.12 26.16
C ARG A 190 6.68 -14.47 25.63
N ARG A 191 6.25 -14.53 24.38
CA ARG A 191 5.81 -15.79 23.75
C ARG A 191 6.98 -16.76 23.58
N ALA A 192 8.15 -16.26 23.18
CA ALA A 192 9.35 -17.09 23.02
C ALA A 192 9.76 -17.74 24.35
N GLU A 193 9.78 -16.98 25.43
CA GLU A 193 10.06 -17.49 26.77
C GLU A 193 9.04 -18.54 27.24
N LEU A 194 7.75 -18.32 26.94
CA LEU A 194 6.68 -19.28 27.28
C LEU A 194 6.91 -20.62 26.58
N TYR A 195 7.18 -20.61 25.26
CA TYR A 195 7.40 -21.82 24.48
C TYR A 195 8.71 -22.50 24.87
N ALA A 196 9.79 -21.74 25.06
CA ALA A 196 11.07 -22.27 25.51
C ALA A 196 10.92 -23.00 26.84
N LYS A 197 10.27 -22.38 27.82
CA LYS A 197 10.01 -22.98 29.14
C LYS A 197 9.17 -24.26 29.04
N ALA A 198 8.12 -24.26 28.22
CA ALA A 198 7.27 -25.44 28.02
C ALA A 198 8.03 -26.61 27.37
N ALA A 199 9.06 -26.30 26.55
CA ALA A 199 9.94 -27.29 25.92
C ALA A 199 11.15 -27.74 26.79
N GLY A 200 11.27 -27.20 28.02
CA GLY A 200 12.44 -27.45 28.89
C GLY A 200 13.71 -26.77 28.38
N LEU A 201 13.57 -25.70 27.61
CA LEU A 201 14.63 -24.89 27.00
C LEU A 201 14.58 -23.45 27.53
N ARG A 202 15.57 -22.65 27.14
CA ARG A 202 15.59 -21.19 27.35
C ARG A 202 15.88 -20.46 26.05
N VAL A 203 15.46 -19.24 25.95
CA VAL A 203 15.82 -18.36 24.82
C VAL A 203 17.30 -17.98 24.98
N SER A 204 18.10 -18.31 23.96
CA SER A 204 19.55 -18.04 23.95
C SER A 204 19.82 -16.67 23.32
N ARG A 205 19.31 -16.44 22.13
CA ARG A 205 19.49 -15.19 21.40
C ARG A 205 18.43 -15.01 20.31
N VAL A 206 18.30 -13.79 19.84
CA VAL A 206 17.55 -13.47 18.61
C VAL A 206 18.46 -13.75 17.42
N VAL A 207 17.97 -14.50 16.44
CA VAL A 207 18.68 -14.83 15.19
C VAL A 207 18.37 -13.82 14.11
N SER A 208 17.09 -13.50 13.94
CA SER A 208 16.63 -12.49 12.97
C SER A 208 15.37 -11.80 13.43
N ILE A 209 15.21 -10.55 13.01
CA ILE A 209 14.01 -9.77 13.18
C ILE A 209 13.64 -9.25 11.80
N THR A 210 12.37 -9.45 11.41
CA THR A 210 11.79 -8.90 10.18
C THR A 210 10.56 -8.12 10.56
N GLU A 211 10.51 -6.85 10.21
CA GLU A 211 9.32 -6.02 10.36
C GLU A 211 8.46 -6.11 9.10
N SER A 212 7.17 -6.32 9.29
CA SER A 212 6.14 -6.22 8.26
C SER A 212 5.01 -5.37 8.82
N GLY A 213 4.45 -4.53 7.98
CA GLY A 213 3.43 -3.58 8.39
C GLY A 213 3.90 -2.16 8.12
N GLY A 214 3.05 -1.22 8.37
CA GLY A 214 3.26 0.20 8.15
C GLY A 214 2.00 0.96 8.49
N TYR A 215 2.07 2.27 8.42
CA TYR A 215 0.92 3.14 8.51
C TYR A 215 -0.02 2.87 7.33
N SER A 216 -1.20 2.34 7.62
CA SER A 216 -2.32 2.32 6.67
C SER A 216 -3.28 3.43 7.09
N PRO A 217 -3.61 4.38 6.20
CA PRO A 217 -4.61 5.38 6.50
C PRO A 217 -5.90 4.70 6.98
N PRO A 218 -6.57 5.23 8.00
CA PRO A 218 -7.78 4.64 8.51
C PRO A 218 -8.83 4.58 7.41
N GLN A 219 -9.41 3.39 7.22
CA GLN A 219 -10.60 3.26 6.39
C GLN A 219 -11.77 3.86 7.17
N PRO A 220 -12.60 4.72 6.56
CA PRO A 220 -13.77 5.26 7.22
C PRO A 220 -14.70 4.12 7.65
N ILE A 221 -14.82 3.89 8.93
CA ILE A 221 -15.90 3.04 9.46
C ILE A 221 -17.15 3.90 9.37
N MET A 222 -18.06 3.56 8.47
CA MET A 222 -19.38 4.17 8.42
C MET A 222 -20.14 3.82 9.72
N MET A 223 -19.97 4.64 10.76
CA MET A 223 -20.90 4.62 11.87
C MET A 223 -22.20 5.24 11.38
N MET A 224 -23.28 4.45 11.37
CA MET A 224 -24.62 4.96 11.12
C MET A 224 -24.91 6.04 12.17
N ALA A 225 -24.87 7.30 11.76
CA ALA A 225 -25.26 8.42 12.59
C ALA A 225 -26.75 8.23 12.95
N ARG A 226 -27.01 8.05 14.26
CA ARG A 226 -28.37 8.08 14.79
C ARG A 226 -28.85 9.51 14.65
N ALA A 227 -29.87 9.73 13.81
CA ALA A 227 -30.46 11.03 13.60
C ALA A 227 -30.90 11.65 14.93
N ALA A 228 -30.16 12.65 15.41
CA ALA A 228 -30.62 13.57 16.43
C ALA A 228 -31.56 14.56 15.78
N ALA A 229 -32.76 14.74 16.32
CA ALA A 229 -33.77 15.64 15.85
C ALA A 229 -33.21 17.09 15.78
N ALA A 230 -33.33 17.72 14.61
CA ALA A 230 -32.81 19.05 14.34
C ALA A 230 -33.71 20.13 14.97
N ASP A 231 -33.09 20.97 15.78
CA ASP A 231 -33.62 22.31 16.09
C ASP A 231 -33.17 23.24 14.94
N GLY A 232 -34.06 24.12 14.50
CA GLY A 232 -34.10 24.75 13.18
C GLY A 232 -33.01 25.80 12.82
N GLY A 233 -31.71 25.46 12.99
CA GLY A 233 -30.57 26.17 12.42
C GLY A 233 -30.07 25.50 11.14
N VAL A 234 -29.44 26.25 10.23
CA VAL A 234 -28.70 25.65 9.11
C VAL A 234 -27.64 24.71 9.74
N PRO A 235 -27.72 23.39 9.57
CA PRO A 235 -26.82 22.50 10.25
C PRO A 235 -25.41 22.67 9.65
N GLU A 236 -24.48 23.11 10.49
CA GLU A 236 -23.05 23.08 10.18
C GLU A 236 -22.61 21.62 9.97
N THR A 237 -21.71 21.39 9.01
CA THR A 237 -21.19 20.04 8.74
C THR A 237 -20.45 19.51 9.96
N GLN A 238 -21.07 18.59 10.71
CA GLN A 238 -20.47 17.97 11.87
C GLN A 238 -19.48 16.91 11.44
N VAL A 239 -18.27 16.98 12.00
CA VAL A 239 -17.17 16.05 11.70
C VAL A 239 -16.66 15.43 13.00
N ALA A 240 -16.66 14.10 13.09
CA ALA A 240 -16.16 13.35 14.24
C ALA A 240 -14.88 12.60 13.84
N PRO A 241 -13.70 13.02 14.32
CA PRO A 241 -12.42 12.45 13.89
C PRO A 241 -12.18 10.99 14.29
N GLY A 242 -12.76 10.53 15.41
CA GLY A 242 -12.51 9.20 15.95
C GLY A 242 -11.07 8.98 16.40
N GLU A 243 -10.59 7.73 16.33
CA GLU A 243 -9.22 7.33 16.66
C GLU A 243 -8.56 6.72 15.42
N VAL A 244 -7.28 7.00 15.23
CA VAL A 244 -6.42 6.36 14.23
C VAL A 244 -5.74 5.16 14.86
N THR A 245 -5.80 4.00 14.20
CA THR A 245 -5.12 2.79 14.65
C THR A 245 -3.87 2.56 13.82
N LEU A 246 -2.72 2.47 14.48
CA LEU A 246 -1.44 2.14 13.87
C LEU A 246 -1.09 0.70 14.21
N ASN A 247 -0.59 -0.04 13.24
CA ASN A 247 -0.25 -1.45 13.39
C ASN A 247 1.24 -1.65 13.17
N ALA A 248 1.89 -2.42 14.06
CA ALA A 248 3.23 -2.94 13.83
C ALA A 248 3.22 -4.45 13.99
N SER A 249 3.82 -5.14 13.03
CA SER A 249 3.98 -6.61 13.07
C SER A 249 5.45 -6.95 12.92
N VAL A 250 5.94 -7.80 13.81
CA VAL A 250 7.32 -8.29 13.79
C VAL A 250 7.33 -9.81 13.72
N SER A 251 8.17 -10.35 12.85
CA SER A 251 8.50 -11.76 12.78
C SER A 251 9.92 -11.96 13.31
N VAL A 252 10.06 -12.79 14.34
CA VAL A 252 11.32 -12.96 15.06
C VAL A 252 11.68 -14.44 15.09
N VAL A 253 12.93 -14.75 14.77
CA VAL A 253 13.51 -16.09 14.93
C VAL A 253 14.44 -16.08 16.13
N PHE A 254 14.14 -16.96 17.09
CA PHE A 254 14.92 -17.16 18.31
C PHE A 254 15.70 -18.46 18.24
N GLU A 255 16.88 -18.48 18.80
CA GLU A 255 17.63 -19.69 19.08
C GLU A 255 17.34 -20.11 20.51
N LEU A 256 17.01 -21.41 20.67
CA LEU A 256 16.75 -22.02 21.97
C LEU A 256 17.91 -22.92 22.39
N ALA A 257 18.24 -22.88 23.66
CA ALA A 257 19.28 -23.74 24.29
C ALA A 257 18.73 -24.41 25.55
N ARG A 258 19.42 -25.47 25.99
CA ARG A 258 19.16 -26.13 27.28
C ARG A 258 19.64 -25.29 28.46
#